data_4e22cea06581f07288cde38520e50949
#
_entry.id   4e22cea06581f07288cde38520e50949
#
_cell.length_a   1.000
_cell.length_b   1.000
_cell.length_c   1.000
_cell.angle_alpha   90.00
_cell.angle_beta   90.00
_cell.angle_gamma   90.00
#
_symmetry.space_group_name_H-M   'P 1'
#
loop_
_entity.id
_entity.type
_entity.pdbx_description
1 polymer ?
#
loop_
_entity_poly.entity_id
_entity_poly.type
_entity_poly.pdbx_seq_one_letter_code
_entity_poly.pdbx_strand_id
1 'polypeptide(L)'
;MTAPLPAPRRRSPLRTVIIVAVALLVAMWVYVLVLAIRGREDPPDRLEDRTFPAAAQARCDEALYAVDALPKAAETSSAAERADVIDQANVIFAEMLDDLEAMAPAGEEGEIVAAWLADWRAYLEDRAEFAERLREDPTAQLLVTARLGEQVTEYMDVFAADNDMPACATPIDV
;
A
#
# COMPACT_ATOMS: atom_id res chain seq x y z
N MET A 1 52.90 -42.61 44.93
CA MET A 1 52.70 -42.24 43.49
C MET A 1 51.72 -41.09 43.44
N THR A 2 52.23 -39.83 43.31
CA THR A 2 51.42 -38.60 43.30
C THR A 2 51.28 -38.16 41.82
N ALA A 3 50.05 -38.15 41.30
CA ALA A 3 49.80 -37.70 39.93
C ALA A 3 49.98 -36.17 39.81
N PRO A 4 50.62 -35.67 38.75
CA PRO A 4 50.81 -34.25 38.55
C PRO A 4 49.49 -33.57 38.17
N LEU A 5 49.22 -32.40 38.82
CA LEU A 5 48.09 -31.55 38.50
C LEU A 5 48.14 -31.00 37.06
N PRO A 6 47.01 -30.95 36.32
CA PRO A 6 46.99 -30.43 34.98
C PRO A 6 47.32 -28.93 34.99
N ALA A 7 48.25 -28.51 34.12
CA ALA A 7 48.65 -27.13 33.94
C ALA A 7 47.51 -26.25 33.44
N PRO A 8 47.38 -25.00 33.94
CA PRO A 8 46.34 -24.10 33.48
C PRO A 8 46.48 -23.77 32.00
N ARG A 9 45.41 -24.06 31.21
CA ARG A 9 45.38 -23.72 29.80
C ARG A 9 45.47 -22.20 29.60
N ARG A 10 46.61 -21.70 29.14
CA ARG A 10 46.76 -20.30 28.73
C ARG A 10 45.75 -20.02 27.61
N ARG A 11 44.75 -19.19 27.87
CA ARG A 11 43.84 -18.70 26.83
C ARG A 11 44.64 -17.84 25.85
N SER A 12 44.62 -18.19 24.56
CA SER A 12 45.38 -17.44 23.55
C SER A 12 44.82 -16.01 23.44
N PRO A 13 45.65 -14.97 23.49
CA PRO A 13 45.21 -13.58 23.39
C PRO A 13 44.42 -13.33 22.08
N LEU A 14 44.78 -14.04 21.02
CA LEU A 14 44.08 -13.98 19.72
C LEU A 14 42.58 -14.37 19.82
N ARG A 15 42.28 -15.43 20.60
CA ARG A 15 40.89 -15.87 20.79
C ARG A 15 40.06 -14.81 21.53
N THR A 16 40.64 -14.14 22.51
CA THR A 16 39.97 -13.06 23.25
C THR A 16 39.72 -11.85 22.33
N VAL A 17 40.72 -11.47 21.50
CA VAL A 17 40.58 -10.39 20.53
C VAL A 17 39.47 -10.68 19.52
N ILE A 18 39.41 -11.90 18.99
CA ILE A 18 38.34 -12.30 18.04
C ILE A 18 36.95 -12.21 18.72
N ILE A 19 36.81 -12.72 19.95
CA ILE A 19 35.53 -12.68 20.68
C ILE A 19 35.08 -11.23 20.91
N VAL A 20 36.00 -10.34 21.32
CA VAL A 20 35.70 -8.92 21.52
C VAL A 20 35.32 -8.25 20.19
N ALA A 21 36.04 -8.52 19.11
CA ALA A 21 35.72 -7.96 17.80
C ALA A 21 34.32 -8.39 17.29
N VAL A 22 33.98 -9.68 17.46
CA VAL A 22 32.64 -10.20 17.10
C VAL A 22 31.57 -9.58 17.99
N ALA A 23 31.80 -9.44 19.29
CA ALA A 23 30.84 -8.82 20.19
C ALA A 23 30.57 -7.34 19.85
N LEU A 24 31.60 -6.59 19.49
CA LEU A 24 31.48 -5.19 19.04
C LEU A 24 30.73 -5.10 17.71
N LEU A 25 30.99 -6.01 16.77
CA LEU A 25 30.27 -6.07 15.49
C LEU A 25 28.78 -6.34 15.71
N VAL A 26 28.44 -7.31 16.56
CA VAL A 26 27.05 -7.63 16.91
C VAL A 26 26.37 -6.45 17.60
N ALA A 27 27.04 -5.80 18.57
CA ALA A 27 26.52 -4.63 19.26
C ALA A 27 26.26 -3.46 18.27
N MET A 28 27.16 -3.24 17.31
CA MET A 28 26.98 -2.24 16.26
C MET A 28 25.73 -2.55 15.41
N TRP A 29 25.55 -3.79 14.99
CA TRP A 29 24.40 -4.18 14.18
C TRP A 29 23.09 -4.06 14.96
N VAL A 30 23.07 -4.45 16.24
CA VAL A 30 21.91 -4.26 17.12
C VAL A 30 21.57 -2.78 17.26
N TYR A 31 22.60 -1.92 17.45
CA TYR A 31 22.42 -0.47 17.54
C TYR A 31 21.83 0.11 16.26
N VAL A 32 22.38 -0.25 15.09
CA VAL A 32 21.85 0.20 13.77
C VAL A 32 20.41 -0.28 13.59
N LEU A 33 20.10 -1.53 13.95
CA LEU A 33 18.74 -2.06 13.85
C LEU A 33 17.76 -1.30 14.76
N VAL A 34 18.16 -1.01 15.99
CA VAL A 34 17.36 -0.22 16.95
C VAL A 34 17.13 1.20 16.42
N LEU A 35 18.15 1.84 15.83
CA LEU A 35 17.97 3.16 15.20
C LEU A 35 17.04 3.09 13.99
N ALA A 36 17.15 2.07 13.15
CA ALA A 36 16.29 1.90 11.98
C ALA A 36 14.82 1.66 12.37
N ILE A 37 14.57 1.01 13.51
CA ILE A 37 13.22 0.78 14.03
C ILE A 37 12.65 2.04 14.72
N ARG A 38 13.49 2.77 15.47
CA ARG A 38 13.07 3.98 16.19
C ARG A 38 13.05 5.24 15.35
N GLY A 39 13.78 5.28 14.23
CA GLY A 39 13.85 6.42 13.31
C GLY A 39 12.84 6.34 12.16
N ARG A 40 11.86 5.45 12.21
CA ARG A 40 10.70 5.52 11.33
C ARG A 40 9.83 6.65 11.85
N GLU A 41 9.99 7.82 11.26
CA GLU A 41 8.98 8.87 11.33
C GLU A 41 7.71 8.29 10.67
N ASP A 42 6.54 8.56 11.25
CA ASP A 42 5.29 8.19 10.60
C ASP A 42 5.23 8.88 9.22
N PRO A 43 4.70 8.21 8.20
CA PRO A 43 4.52 8.82 6.89
C PRO A 43 3.79 10.16 7.00
N PRO A 44 4.16 11.17 6.21
CA PRO A 44 3.59 12.52 6.32
C PRO A 44 2.07 12.57 6.10
N ASP A 45 1.56 11.60 5.32
CA ASP A 45 0.13 11.50 4.99
C ASP A 45 -0.62 10.50 5.91
N ARG A 46 0.03 10.04 6.99
CA ARG A 46 -0.62 9.19 7.99
C ARG A 46 -1.51 10.03 8.90
N LEU A 47 -2.80 9.72 8.90
CA LEU A 47 -3.79 10.37 9.74
C LEU A 47 -3.61 9.99 11.21
N GLU A 48 -3.70 10.97 12.11
CA GLU A 48 -3.63 10.74 13.57
C GLU A 48 -4.93 10.11 14.09
N ASP A 49 -6.09 10.63 13.62
CA ASP A 49 -7.39 10.03 13.91
C ASP A 49 -7.63 8.77 13.09
N ARG A 50 -7.71 7.63 13.78
CA ARG A 50 -7.91 6.32 13.15
C ARG A 50 -9.39 5.98 12.89
N THR A 51 -10.32 6.88 13.16
CA THR A 51 -11.76 6.65 12.91
C THR A 51 -12.09 6.66 11.43
N PHE A 52 -11.56 7.63 10.67
CA PHE A 52 -11.73 7.68 9.23
C PHE A 52 -11.11 6.46 8.53
N PRO A 53 -9.83 6.09 8.75
CA PRO A 53 -9.25 4.90 8.13
C PRO A 53 -10.04 3.62 8.39
N ALA A 54 -10.53 3.41 9.61
CA ALA A 54 -11.32 2.23 9.93
C ALA A 54 -12.68 2.20 9.18
N ALA A 55 -13.36 3.35 9.09
CA ALA A 55 -14.60 3.47 8.34
C ALA A 55 -14.39 3.33 6.83
N ALA A 56 -13.32 3.97 6.31
CA ALA A 56 -12.93 3.89 4.90
C ALA A 56 -12.60 2.45 4.49
N GLN A 57 -11.80 1.72 5.29
CA GLN A 57 -11.51 0.31 5.06
C GLN A 57 -12.79 -0.51 4.89
N ALA A 58 -13.75 -0.36 5.81
CA ALA A 58 -15.01 -1.09 5.76
C ALA A 58 -15.84 -0.74 4.50
N ARG A 59 -15.88 0.55 4.12
CA ARG A 59 -16.61 0.98 2.92
C ARG A 59 -15.95 0.53 1.63
N CYS A 60 -14.63 0.53 1.56
CA CYS A 60 -13.88 -0.02 0.44
C CYS A 60 -14.08 -1.54 0.31
N ASP A 61 -14.08 -2.28 1.42
CA ASP A 61 -14.37 -3.73 1.43
C ASP A 61 -15.76 -4.03 0.84
N GLU A 62 -16.79 -3.23 1.18
CA GLU A 62 -18.14 -3.35 0.62
C GLU A 62 -18.14 -3.10 -0.90
N ALA A 63 -17.43 -2.07 -1.36
CA ALA A 63 -17.33 -1.75 -2.78
C ALA A 63 -16.62 -2.85 -3.56
N LEU A 64 -15.48 -3.34 -3.04
CA LEU A 64 -14.75 -4.46 -3.64
C LEU A 64 -15.60 -5.73 -3.71
N TYR A 65 -16.36 -6.04 -2.66
CA TYR A 65 -17.27 -7.18 -2.67
C TYR A 65 -18.34 -7.05 -3.76
N ALA A 66 -18.90 -5.85 -3.96
CA ALA A 66 -19.88 -5.59 -5.01
C ALA A 66 -19.27 -5.69 -6.41
N VAL A 67 -18.05 -5.17 -6.59
CA VAL A 67 -17.29 -5.28 -7.86
C VAL A 67 -16.89 -6.72 -8.14
N ASP A 68 -16.53 -7.49 -7.11
CA ASP A 68 -16.20 -8.92 -7.24
C ASP A 68 -17.38 -9.77 -7.71
N ALA A 69 -18.61 -9.31 -7.52
CA ALA A 69 -19.81 -9.96 -8.03
C ALA A 69 -20.08 -9.69 -9.53
N LEU A 70 -19.36 -8.75 -10.14
CA LEU A 70 -19.44 -8.48 -11.58
C LEU A 70 -18.66 -9.56 -12.38
N PRO A 71 -19.03 -9.79 -13.65
CA PRO A 71 -18.27 -10.68 -14.52
C PRO A 71 -16.80 -10.29 -14.62
N LYS A 72 -15.90 -11.24 -14.50
CA LYS A 72 -14.46 -10.98 -14.66
C LYS A 72 -14.11 -10.76 -16.14
N ALA A 73 -13.02 -10.05 -16.42
CA ALA A 73 -12.56 -9.77 -17.78
C ALA A 73 -12.45 -11.05 -18.65
N ALA A 74 -12.04 -12.19 -18.07
CA ALA A 74 -11.94 -13.47 -18.75
C ALA A 74 -13.31 -14.15 -19.04
N GLU A 75 -14.38 -13.67 -18.42
CA GLU A 75 -15.75 -14.19 -18.56
C GLU A 75 -16.56 -13.39 -19.57
N THR A 76 -16.09 -12.20 -19.97
CA THR A 76 -16.73 -11.37 -20.98
C THR A 76 -16.48 -11.92 -22.40
N SER A 77 -17.51 -11.91 -23.23
CA SER A 77 -17.45 -12.45 -24.59
C SER A 77 -16.93 -11.46 -25.63
N SER A 78 -16.85 -10.18 -25.31
CA SER A 78 -16.41 -9.11 -26.18
C SER A 78 -15.81 -7.93 -25.42
N ALA A 79 -15.04 -7.10 -26.13
CA ALA A 79 -14.50 -5.87 -25.60
C ALA A 79 -15.59 -4.87 -25.16
N ALA A 80 -16.71 -4.84 -25.88
CA ALA A 80 -17.85 -4.00 -25.51
C ALA A 80 -18.48 -4.47 -24.19
N GLU A 81 -18.68 -5.78 -24.01
CA GLU A 81 -19.18 -6.33 -22.74
C GLU A 81 -18.22 -6.05 -21.57
N ARG A 82 -16.92 -6.17 -21.80
CA ARG A 82 -15.89 -5.79 -20.80
C ARG A 82 -15.98 -4.30 -20.45
N ALA A 83 -16.16 -3.41 -21.45
CA ALA A 83 -16.34 -1.99 -21.21
C ALA A 83 -17.59 -1.69 -20.36
N ASP A 84 -18.69 -2.41 -20.61
CA ASP A 84 -19.92 -2.27 -19.82
C ASP A 84 -19.72 -2.73 -18.34
N VAL A 85 -18.89 -3.74 -18.10
CA VAL A 85 -18.52 -4.17 -16.75
C VAL A 85 -17.65 -3.11 -16.05
N ILE A 86 -16.70 -2.50 -16.77
CA ILE A 86 -15.88 -1.41 -16.24
C ILE A 86 -16.76 -0.23 -15.83
N ASP A 87 -17.74 0.16 -16.65
CA ASP A 87 -18.67 1.24 -16.31
C ASP A 87 -19.51 0.91 -15.08
N GLN A 88 -19.98 -0.33 -14.93
CA GLN A 88 -20.70 -0.76 -13.73
C GLN A 88 -19.81 -0.69 -12.48
N ALA A 89 -18.56 -1.14 -12.56
CA ALA A 89 -17.60 -1.03 -11.48
C ALA A 89 -17.30 0.44 -11.13
N ASN A 90 -17.21 1.32 -12.13
CA ASN A 90 -16.98 2.75 -11.91
C ASN A 90 -18.14 3.41 -11.16
N VAL A 91 -19.39 2.99 -11.39
CA VAL A 91 -20.54 3.46 -10.62
C VAL A 91 -20.41 3.05 -9.13
N ILE A 92 -20.04 1.79 -8.87
CA ILE A 92 -19.85 1.31 -7.48
C ILE A 92 -18.73 2.10 -6.77
N PHE A 93 -17.60 2.34 -7.46
CA PHE A 93 -16.52 3.12 -6.89
C PHE A 93 -16.88 4.61 -6.72
N ALA A 94 -17.66 5.20 -7.63
CA ALA A 94 -18.13 6.57 -7.47
C ALA A 94 -19.01 6.74 -6.22
N GLU A 95 -19.95 5.81 -5.98
CA GLU A 95 -20.77 5.78 -4.76
C GLU A 95 -19.89 5.60 -3.50
N MET A 96 -18.86 4.75 -3.57
CA MET A 96 -17.88 4.61 -2.49
C MET A 96 -17.17 5.95 -2.20
N LEU A 97 -16.71 6.66 -3.23
CA LEU A 97 -16.02 7.94 -3.06
C LEU A 97 -16.92 9.02 -2.45
N ASP A 98 -18.20 9.07 -2.83
CA ASP A 98 -19.17 10.01 -2.26
C ASP A 98 -19.38 9.74 -0.77
N ASP A 99 -19.48 8.48 -0.38
CA ASP A 99 -19.59 8.08 1.04
C ASP A 99 -18.31 8.42 1.82
N LEU A 100 -17.13 8.19 1.24
CA LEU A 100 -15.84 8.53 1.85
C LEU A 100 -15.68 10.05 2.02
N GLU A 101 -16.11 10.83 1.04
CA GLU A 101 -16.11 12.30 1.15
C GLU A 101 -17.03 12.78 2.26
N ALA A 102 -18.23 12.19 2.39
CA ALA A 102 -19.19 12.54 3.43
C ALA A 102 -18.70 12.27 4.86
N MET A 103 -17.78 11.30 5.03
CA MET A 103 -17.19 10.94 6.33
C MET A 103 -15.78 11.52 6.55
N ALA A 104 -15.24 12.29 5.59
CA ALA A 104 -13.90 12.86 5.68
C ALA A 104 -13.75 13.77 6.92
N PRO A 105 -12.60 13.71 7.62
CA PRO A 105 -12.33 14.59 8.76
C PRO A 105 -12.28 16.07 8.33
N ALA A 106 -12.38 16.97 9.30
CA ALA A 106 -12.19 18.40 9.07
C ALA A 106 -10.73 18.82 9.27
N GLY A 107 -10.35 19.99 8.73
CA GLY A 107 -9.02 20.56 8.91
C GLY A 107 -7.95 19.94 8.03
N GLU A 108 -6.71 19.93 8.51
CA GLU A 108 -5.54 19.49 7.74
C GLU A 108 -5.65 18.02 7.26
N GLU A 109 -6.12 17.14 8.11
CA GLU A 109 -6.36 15.75 7.71
C GLU A 109 -7.44 15.62 6.62
N GLY A 110 -8.46 16.51 6.67
CA GLY A 110 -9.48 16.57 5.62
C GLY A 110 -8.92 17.01 4.27
N GLU A 111 -7.93 17.91 4.25
CA GLU A 111 -7.24 18.31 3.02
C GLU A 111 -6.40 17.15 2.44
N ILE A 112 -5.74 16.36 3.29
CA ILE A 112 -5.00 15.17 2.87
C ILE A 112 -5.95 14.13 2.26
N VAL A 113 -7.07 13.83 2.93
CA VAL A 113 -8.10 12.91 2.43
C VAL A 113 -8.70 13.42 1.12
N ALA A 114 -9.00 14.72 1.00
CA ALA A 114 -9.55 15.31 -0.22
C ALA A 114 -8.59 15.18 -1.41
N ALA A 115 -7.27 15.32 -1.19
CA ALA A 115 -6.26 15.12 -2.22
C ALA A 115 -6.24 13.66 -2.70
N TRP A 116 -6.31 12.70 -1.77
CA TRP A 116 -6.38 11.27 -2.10
C TRP A 116 -7.68 10.92 -2.85
N LEU A 117 -8.83 11.47 -2.45
CA LEU A 117 -10.10 11.28 -3.17
C LEU A 117 -10.06 11.90 -4.58
N ALA A 118 -9.32 12.99 -4.77
CA ALA A 118 -9.12 13.59 -6.10
C ALA A 118 -8.30 12.66 -7.01
N ASP A 119 -7.27 11.99 -6.51
CA ASP A 119 -6.51 10.99 -7.27
C ASP A 119 -7.41 9.79 -7.66
N TRP A 120 -8.28 9.33 -6.75
CA TRP A 120 -9.28 8.31 -7.06
C TRP A 120 -10.24 8.74 -8.18
N ARG A 121 -10.73 9.99 -8.16
CA ARG A 121 -11.61 10.50 -9.21
C ARG A 121 -10.90 10.56 -10.56
N ALA A 122 -9.64 11.02 -10.59
CA ALA A 122 -8.83 10.99 -11.80
C ALA A 122 -8.67 9.57 -12.34
N TYR A 123 -8.44 8.59 -11.48
CA TYR A 123 -8.37 7.18 -11.86
C TYR A 123 -9.70 6.66 -12.43
N LEU A 124 -10.85 7.04 -11.88
CA LEU A 124 -12.15 6.66 -12.44
C LEU A 124 -12.41 7.30 -13.82
N GLU A 125 -11.95 8.54 -14.04
CA GLU A 125 -11.98 9.18 -15.38
C GLU A 125 -11.13 8.39 -16.37
N ASP A 126 -9.90 8.03 -16.03
CA ASP A 126 -9.02 7.19 -16.86
C ASP A 126 -9.68 5.86 -17.22
N ARG A 127 -10.38 5.24 -16.28
CA ARG A 127 -11.12 3.98 -16.49
C ARG A 127 -12.33 4.17 -17.41
N ALA A 128 -13.07 5.27 -17.27
CA ALA A 128 -14.20 5.58 -18.15
C ALA A 128 -13.71 5.82 -19.59
N GLU A 129 -12.65 6.60 -19.78
CA GLU A 129 -12.01 6.78 -21.07
C GLU A 129 -11.48 5.46 -21.66
N PHE A 130 -10.95 4.59 -20.83
CA PHE A 130 -10.51 3.26 -21.26
C PHE A 130 -11.70 2.41 -21.73
N ALA A 131 -12.83 2.41 -21.03
CA ALA A 131 -14.04 1.71 -21.45
C ALA A 131 -14.54 2.19 -22.81
N GLU A 132 -14.52 3.52 -23.05
CA GLU A 132 -14.84 4.12 -24.35
C GLU A 132 -13.91 3.63 -25.46
N ARG A 133 -12.59 3.73 -25.24
CA ARG A 133 -11.61 3.26 -26.23
C ARG A 133 -11.71 1.75 -26.48
N LEU A 134 -12.03 0.96 -25.44
CA LEU A 134 -12.15 -0.48 -25.59
C LEU A 134 -13.33 -0.91 -26.46
N ARG A 135 -14.41 -0.10 -26.52
CA ARG A 135 -15.54 -0.32 -27.45
C ARG A 135 -15.15 -0.12 -28.90
N GLU A 136 -14.20 0.80 -29.18
CA GLU A 136 -13.72 1.11 -30.53
C GLU A 136 -12.56 0.21 -30.95
N ASP A 137 -11.61 -0.06 -30.01
CA ASP A 137 -10.42 -0.87 -30.25
C ASP A 137 -10.28 -1.94 -29.14
N PRO A 138 -10.53 -3.22 -29.47
CA PRO A 138 -10.38 -4.33 -28.52
C PRO A 138 -8.96 -4.51 -27.94
N THR A 139 -7.96 -3.83 -28.50
CA THR A 139 -6.57 -3.87 -28.06
C THR A 139 -6.18 -2.65 -27.22
N ALA A 140 -7.13 -1.75 -26.94
CA ALA A 140 -6.91 -0.57 -26.12
C ALA A 140 -6.34 -0.94 -24.75
N GLN A 141 -5.50 -0.08 -24.21
CA GLN A 141 -4.89 -0.24 -22.89
C GLN A 141 -5.34 0.89 -21.96
N LEU A 142 -5.47 0.58 -20.67
CA LEU A 142 -5.68 1.59 -19.65
C LEU A 142 -4.46 2.51 -19.59
N LEU A 143 -4.69 3.80 -19.74
CA LEU A 143 -3.69 4.84 -19.55
C LEU A 143 -4.01 5.56 -18.26
N VAL A 144 -3.11 5.51 -17.29
CA VAL A 144 -3.30 6.10 -15.97
C VAL A 144 -2.66 7.48 -15.94
N THR A 145 -3.41 8.45 -15.45
CA THR A 145 -2.94 9.83 -15.23
C THR A 145 -1.69 9.85 -14.36
N ALA A 146 -0.69 10.66 -14.76
CA ALA A 146 0.55 10.83 -14.02
C ALA A 146 0.56 12.20 -13.31
N ARG A 147 1.04 12.20 -12.06
CA ARG A 147 1.26 13.39 -11.24
C ARG A 147 2.71 13.35 -10.72
N LEU A 148 3.43 14.45 -10.87
CA LEU A 148 4.84 14.57 -10.43
C LEU A 148 5.78 13.46 -10.95
N GLY A 149 5.43 12.82 -12.07
CA GLY A 149 6.24 11.77 -12.71
C GLY A 149 5.85 10.34 -12.34
N GLU A 150 4.94 10.12 -11.40
CA GLU A 150 4.39 8.82 -11.03
C GLU A 150 2.90 8.73 -11.37
N GLN A 151 2.37 7.52 -11.50
CA GLN A 151 0.94 7.31 -11.73
C GLN A 151 0.14 7.67 -10.46
N VAL A 152 -1.07 8.21 -10.61
CA VAL A 152 -1.93 8.54 -9.46
C VAL A 152 -2.24 7.33 -8.59
N THR A 153 -2.28 6.14 -9.18
CA THR A 153 -2.45 4.87 -8.46
C THR A 153 -1.36 4.60 -7.42
N GLU A 154 -0.12 5.02 -7.69
CA GLU A 154 0.98 4.90 -6.71
C GLU A 154 0.68 5.72 -5.45
N TYR A 155 0.24 6.97 -5.61
CA TYR A 155 -0.15 7.82 -4.46
C TYR A 155 -1.35 7.26 -3.71
N MET A 156 -2.35 6.73 -4.43
CA MET A 156 -3.53 6.11 -3.83
C MET A 156 -3.15 4.91 -2.98
N ASP A 157 -2.29 4.04 -3.49
CA ASP A 157 -1.87 2.80 -2.83
C ASP A 157 -0.97 3.09 -1.62
N VAL A 158 -0.04 4.07 -1.73
CA VAL A 158 0.81 4.51 -0.62
C VAL A 158 -0.05 5.07 0.51
N PHE A 159 -0.98 5.99 0.22
CA PHE A 159 -1.88 6.54 1.23
C PHE A 159 -2.71 5.44 1.92
N ALA A 160 -3.27 4.52 1.15
CA ALA A 160 -4.03 3.40 1.68
C ALA A 160 -3.18 2.51 2.61
N ALA A 161 -1.94 2.21 2.21
CA ALA A 161 -1.01 1.41 3.00
C ALA A 161 -0.58 2.12 4.30
N ASP A 162 -0.24 3.41 4.23
CA ASP A 162 0.19 4.22 5.36
C ASP A 162 -0.92 4.40 6.41
N ASN A 163 -2.18 4.32 5.96
CA ASN A 163 -3.35 4.45 6.81
C ASN A 163 -4.02 3.12 7.19
N ASP A 164 -3.40 1.98 6.90
CA ASP A 164 -3.91 0.63 7.22
C ASP A 164 -5.28 0.35 6.55
N MET A 165 -5.47 0.81 5.28
CA MET A 165 -6.69 0.66 4.49
C MET A 165 -6.44 -0.17 3.20
N PRO A 166 -5.96 -1.42 3.29
CA PRO A 166 -5.59 -2.19 2.10
C PRO A 166 -6.74 -2.43 1.11
N ALA A 167 -8.01 -2.41 1.55
CA ALA A 167 -9.15 -2.51 0.65
C ALA A 167 -9.37 -1.24 -0.19
N CYS A 168 -8.80 -0.10 0.22
CA CYS A 168 -8.87 1.15 -0.51
C CYS A 168 -7.67 1.34 -1.48
N ALA A 169 -6.85 0.32 -1.70
CA ALA A 169 -5.86 0.30 -2.76
C ALA A 169 -6.52 0.11 -4.14
N THR A 170 -5.79 0.43 -5.20
CA THR A 170 -6.30 0.28 -6.57
C THR A 170 -6.62 -1.17 -6.90
N PRO A 171 -7.79 -1.47 -7.49
CA PRO A 171 -8.17 -2.83 -7.87
C PRO A 171 -7.32 -3.35 -9.02
N ILE A 172 -6.88 -4.61 -8.92
CA ILE A 172 -5.94 -5.22 -9.88
C ILE A 172 -6.67 -5.76 -11.13
N ASP A 173 -7.94 -6.16 -11.05
CA ASP A 173 -8.62 -6.98 -12.07
C ASP A 173 -10.04 -6.47 -12.42
N VAL A 174 -10.19 -5.23 -12.83
CA VAL A 174 -11.52 -4.73 -13.27
C VAL A 174 -11.46 -4.22 -14.70
#